data_fded45962455e3e4a77090d5f16da65f
#
_entry.id   fded45962455e3e4a77090d5f16da65f
#
_cell.length_a   1.000
_cell.length_b   1.000
_cell.length_c   1.000
_cell.angle_alpha   90.00
_cell.angle_beta   90.00
_cell.angle_gamma   90.00
#
_symmetry.space_group_name_H-M   'P 1'
#
loop_
_entity.id
_entity.type
_entity.pdbx_description
1 polymer ?
#
loop_
_entity_poly.entity_id
_entity_poly.type
_entity_poly.pdbx_seq_one_letter_code
_entity_poly.pdbx_strand_id
1 'polypeptide(L)'
;MPRPKTKDQLLEAADKNYKTLMQMVDGLSEKELKTPFDFSGQPSKKEAHWSRDKNVRDVLIHLYEWHQLMLAFPKNNAKAADKKSAVAFLPPDYSWKTYGQMNVMFWKRHQKTSLETAKELLAQSHAAVMKLIKKYSDQELFTKGYFLWTGNAALGSFFVSNTSSHYDWAIKKLKAHKKNCAD
;
A
#
# COMPACT_ATOMS: atom_id res chain seq x y z
N MET A 1 -1.04 -14.07 -8.67
CA MET A 1 0.32 -14.63 -8.67
C MET A 1 0.60 -15.29 -7.32
N PRO A 2 1.39 -16.37 -7.26
CA PRO A 2 1.82 -16.91 -5.98
C PRO A 2 2.59 -15.85 -5.17
N ARG A 3 2.54 -15.97 -3.85
CA ARG A 3 3.21 -15.03 -2.95
C ARG A 3 4.73 -15.13 -3.15
N PRO A 4 5.46 -14.03 -3.33
CA PRO A 4 6.91 -14.02 -3.48
C PRO A 4 7.64 -14.73 -2.33
N LYS A 5 8.68 -15.51 -2.66
CA LYS A 5 9.52 -16.23 -1.72
C LYS A 5 11.00 -15.84 -1.82
N THR A 6 11.35 -15.04 -2.83
CA THR A 6 12.69 -14.49 -3.03
C THR A 6 12.63 -12.99 -3.27
N LYS A 7 13.75 -12.31 -3.08
CA LYS A 7 13.90 -10.87 -3.34
C LYS A 7 13.54 -10.52 -4.78
N ASP A 8 14.04 -11.31 -5.74
CA ASP A 8 13.78 -11.06 -7.16
C ASP A 8 12.30 -11.20 -7.49
N GLN A 9 11.63 -12.24 -6.98
CA GLN A 9 10.18 -12.40 -7.12
C GLN A 9 9.40 -11.24 -6.47
N LEU A 10 9.87 -10.75 -5.33
CA LEU A 10 9.24 -9.61 -4.65
C LEU A 10 9.38 -8.33 -5.47
N LEU A 11 10.59 -8.05 -5.96
CA LEU A 11 10.86 -6.88 -6.81
C LEU A 11 10.06 -6.94 -8.11
N GLU A 12 10.06 -8.09 -8.79
CA GLU A 12 9.30 -8.30 -10.03
C GLU A 12 7.78 -8.10 -9.80
N ALA A 13 7.23 -8.73 -8.76
CA ALA A 13 5.79 -8.62 -8.46
C ALA A 13 5.38 -7.18 -8.09
N ALA A 14 6.22 -6.47 -7.32
CA ALA A 14 5.99 -5.09 -6.94
C ALA A 14 6.03 -4.16 -8.16
N ASP A 15 7.08 -4.26 -9.00
CA ASP A 15 7.24 -3.42 -10.19
C ASP A 15 6.14 -3.68 -11.22
N LYS A 16 5.82 -4.94 -11.50
CA LYS A 16 4.77 -5.33 -12.43
C LYS A 16 3.41 -4.78 -12.02
N ASN A 17 3.02 -4.98 -10.75
CA ASN A 17 1.72 -4.54 -10.28
C ASN A 17 1.64 -3.00 -10.20
N TYR A 18 2.73 -2.33 -9.82
CA TYR A 18 2.83 -0.86 -9.85
C TYR A 18 2.63 -0.33 -11.28
N LYS A 19 3.36 -0.85 -12.25
CA LYS A 19 3.23 -0.47 -13.67
C LYS A 19 1.80 -0.70 -14.19
N THR A 20 1.21 -1.85 -13.87
CA THR A 20 -0.17 -2.17 -14.23
C THR A 20 -1.16 -1.17 -13.62
N LEU A 21 -0.96 -0.80 -12.34
CA LEU A 21 -1.78 0.20 -11.67
C LEU A 21 -1.68 1.55 -12.36
N MET A 22 -0.45 2.03 -12.62
CA MET A 22 -0.24 3.35 -13.22
C MET A 22 -0.75 3.41 -14.66
N GLN A 23 -0.54 2.38 -15.47
CA GLN A 23 -1.13 2.27 -16.81
C GLN A 23 -2.66 2.34 -16.77
N MET A 24 -3.27 1.72 -15.77
CA MET A 24 -4.73 1.79 -15.59
C MET A 24 -5.17 3.20 -15.20
N VAL A 25 -4.45 3.87 -14.29
CA VAL A 25 -4.74 5.25 -13.86
C VAL A 25 -4.62 6.21 -15.05
N ASP A 26 -3.54 6.10 -15.83
CA ASP A 26 -3.28 6.95 -16.98
C ASP A 26 -4.26 6.70 -18.14
N GLY A 27 -4.82 5.48 -18.22
CA GLY A 27 -5.83 5.11 -19.21
C GLY A 27 -7.29 5.37 -18.78
N LEU A 28 -7.52 6.07 -17.65
CA LEU A 28 -8.87 6.47 -17.27
C LEU A 28 -9.35 7.63 -18.13
N SER A 29 -10.58 7.54 -18.61
CA SER A 29 -11.25 8.61 -19.33
C SER A 29 -11.59 9.77 -18.40
N GLU A 30 -11.86 10.94 -18.98
CA GLU A 30 -12.29 12.11 -18.23
C GLU A 30 -13.58 11.87 -17.43
N LYS A 31 -14.54 11.11 -18.00
CA LYS A 31 -15.74 10.64 -17.30
C LYS A 31 -15.39 9.83 -16.06
N GLU A 32 -14.51 8.82 -16.20
CA GLU A 32 -14.08 7.95 -15.10
C GLU A 32 -13.32 8.70 -14.01
N LEU A 33 -12.51 9.72 -14.38
CA LEU A 33 -11.79 10.56 -13.42
C LEU A 33 -12.71 11.51 -12.64
N LYS A 34 -13.75 12.04 -13.29
CA LYS A 34 -14.71 13.00 -12.70
C LYS A 34 -15.83 12.31 -11.91
N THR A 35 -16.17 11.05 -12.24
CA THR A 35 -17.21 10.32 -11.56
C THR A 35 -16.72 9.85 -10.18
N PRO A 36 -17.38 10.22 -9.07
CA PRO A 36 -17.03 9.71 -7.75
C PRO A 36 -17.19 8.19 -7.66
N PHE A 37 -16.35 7.55 -6.87
CA PHE A 37 -16.53 6.14 -6.55
C PHE A 37 -17.82 5.92 -5.79
N ASP A 38 -18.70 5.08 -6.34
CA ASP A 38 -19.90 4.59 -5.66
C ASP A 38 -19.98 3.06 -5.80
N PHE A 39 -19.95 2.40 -4.66
CA PHE A 39 -20.08 0.95 -4.55
C PHE A 39 -21.25 0.55 -3.67
N SER A 40 -22.14 1.48 -3.32
CA SER A 40 -23.28 1.27 -2.41
C SER A 40 -24.26 0.20 -2.90
N GLY A 41 -24.43 0.07 -4.21
CA GLY A 41 -25.23 -0.97 -4.86
C GLY A 41 -24.59 -2.36 -4.91
N GLN A 42 -23.39 -2.57 -4.32
CA GLN A 42 -22.66 -3.84 -4.39
C GLN A 42 -22.56 -4.50 -3.00
N PRO A 43 -23.45 -5.43 -2.63
CA PRO A 43 -23.50 -6.03 -1.28
C PRO A 43 -22.21 -6.75 -0.84
N SER A 44 -21.36 -7.14 -1.79
CA SER A 44 -20.06 -7.77 -1.53
C SER A 44 -18.96 -6.78 -1.15
N LYS A 45 -19.18 -5.46 -1.25
CA LYS A 45 -18.22 -4.40 -1.00
C LYS A 45 -18.39 -3.81 0.40
N LYS A 46 -18.18 -4.66 1.45
CA LYS A 46 -18.47 -4.31 2.85
C LYS A 46 -17.30 -3.65 3.59
N GLU A 47 -16.05 -3.82 3.11
CA GLU A 47 -14.89 -3.26 3.79
C GLU A 47 -14.90 -1.73 3.74
N ALA A 48 -14.49 -1.09 4.84
CA ALA A 48 -14.56 0.35 5.03
C ALA A 48 -13.92 1.20 3.90
N HIS A 49 -12.92 0.66 3.21
CA HIS A 49 -12.27 1.38 2.10
C HIS A 49 -13.19 1.61 0.90
N TRP A 50 -14.23 0.76 0.69
CA TRP A 50 -15.16 0.93 -0.43
C TRP A 50 -16.01 2.20 -0.29
N SER A 51 -16.38 2.54 0.94
CA SER A 51 -17.15 3.75 1.23
C SER A 51 -16.27 4.97 1.51
N ARG A 52 -15.05 4.77 2.03
CA ARG A 52 -14.11 5.84 2.38
C ARG A 52 -13.55 6.55 1.15
N ASP A 53 -13.01 5.78 0.19
CA ASP A 53 -12.30 6.35 -0.95
C ASP A 53 -13.32 6.80 -2.01
N LYS A 54 -13.24 8.08 -2.41
CA LYS A 54 -14.21 8.72 -3.31
C LYS A 54 -13.72 8.88 -4.74
N ASN A 55 -12.42 8.71 -4.97
CA ASN A 55 -11.79 8.91 -6.27
C ASN A 55 -10.42 8.23 -6.36
N VAL A 56 -9.79 8.32 -7.53
CA VAL A 56 -8.48 7.73 -7.81
C VAL A 56 -7.39 8.28 -6.88
N ARG A 57 -7.39 9.61 -6.62
CA ARG A 57 -6.43 10.23 -5.69
C ARG A 57 -6.45 9.55 -4.32
N ASP A 58 -7.62 9.26 -3.76
CA ASP A 58 -7.74 8.65 -2.43
C ASP A 58 -7.07 7.27 -2.38
N VAL A 59 -7.18 6.51 -3.47
CA VAL A 59 -6.50 5.20 -3.59
C VAL A 59 -4.98 5.36 -3.65
N LEU A 60 -4.47 6.28 -4.48
CA LEU A 60 -3.03 6.50 -4.60
C LEU A 60 -2.41 7.02 -3.31
N ILE A 61 -3.10 7.92 -2.61
CA ILE A 61 -2.68 8.42 -1.29
C ILE A 61 -2.68 7.33 -0.24
N HIS A 62 -3.66 6.43 -0.23
CA HIS A 62 -3.65 5.28 0.66
C HIS A 62 -2.38 4.43 0.48
N LEU A 63 -2.03 4.12 -0.76
CA LEU A 63 -0.80 3.38 -1.08
C LEU A 63 0.46 4.15 -0.63
N TYR A 64 0.51 5.45 -0.90
CA TYR A 64 1.61 6.32 -0.50
C TYR A 64 1.83 6.33 1.01
N GLU A 65 0.79 6.53 1.81
CA GLU A 65 0.91 6.58 3.27
C GLU A 65 1.36 5.22 3.86
N TRP A 66 0.89 4.11 3.30
CA TRP A 66 1.37 2.79 3.69
C TRP A 66 2.83 2.55 3.29
N HIS A 67 3.30 3.13 2.17
CA HIS A 67 4.73 3.15 1.85
C HIS A 67 5.53 3.95 2.89
N GLN A 68 5.02 5.09 3.39
CA GLN A 68 5.70 5.85 4.42
C GLN A 68 5.88 5.01 5.70
N LEU A 69 4.86 4.27 6.12
CA LEU A 69 4.98 3.33 7.25
C LEU A 69 6.04 2.27 6.97
N MET A 70 6.05 1.69 5.75
CA MET A 70 7.02 0.67 5.37
C MET A 70 8.46 1.21 5.34
N LEU A 71 8.67 2.43 4.88
CA LEU A 71 9.99 3.07 4.85
C LEU A 71 10.49 3.42 6.26
N ALA A 72 9.59 3.85 7.13
CA ALA A 72 9.90 4.19 8.51
C ALA A 72 10.21 2.96 9.38
N PHE A 73 9.53 1.84 9.15
CA PHE A 73 9.60 0.66 10.01
C PHE A 73 11.03 0.10 10.20
N PRO A 74 11.79 -0.26 9.15
CA PRO A 74 13.17 -0.71 9.34
C PRO A 74 14.09 0.41 9.83
N LYS A 75 13.87 1.66 9.39
CA LYS A 75 14.66 2.82 9.83
C LYS A 75 14.56 3.03 11.34
N ASN A 76 13.35 2.98 11.87
CA ASN A 76 13.09 3.16 13.31
C ASN A 76 13.64 2.00 14.14
N ASN A 77 13.81 0.82 13.52
CA ASN A 77 14.31 -0.39 14.16
C ASN A 77 15.80 -0.69 13.88
N ALA A 78 16.51 0.20 13.18
CA ALA A 78 17.92 -0.04 12.80
C ALA A 78 18.86 -0.27 13.99
N LYS A 79 18.51 0.23 15.18
CA LYS A 79 19.27 0.09 16.43
C LYS A 79 18.55 -0.77 17.48
N ALA A 80 17.43 -1.41 17.12
CA ALA A 80 16.68 -2.25 18.06
C ALA A 80 17.48 -3.51 18.38
N ALA A 81 17.99 -3.62 19.61
CA ALA A 81 18.79 -4.74 20.09
C ALA A 81 17.92 -5.90 20.61
N ASP A 82 16.69 -5.63 21.01
CA ASP A 82 15.74 -6.59 21.57
C ASP A 82 14.29 -6.23 21.24
N LYS A 83 13.36 -7.07 21.68
CA LYS A 83 11.92 -6.84 21.47
C LYS A 83 11.37 -5.64 22.21
N LYS A 84 12.01 -5.20 23.33
CA LYS A 84 11.52 -4.08 24.13
C LYS A 84 11.85 -2.74 23.49
N SER A 85 12.98 -2.68 22.78
CA SER A 85 13.42 -1.50 22.02
C SER A 85 12.80 -1.43 20.63
N ALA A 86 12.02 -2.45 20.23
CA ALA A 86 11.38 -2.50 18.91
C ALA A 86 10.22 -1.51 18.80
N VAL A 87 10.24 -0.75 17.70
CA VAL A 87 9.16 0.17 17.31
C VAL A 87 8.15 -0.58 16.44
N ALA A 88 6.87 -0.49 16.78
CA ALA A 88 5.80 -1.14 16.02
C ALA A 88 5.68 -0.58 14.59
N PHE A 89 5.12 -1.40 13.68
CA PHE A 89 4.86 -0.98 12.31
C PHE A 89 3.83 0.14 12.20
N LEU A 90 2.77 0.07 13.00
CA LEU A 90 1.74 1.10 13.06
C LEU A 90 2.14 2.19 14.08
N PRO A 91 1.73 3.45 13.86
CA PRO A 91 1.92 4.53 14.85
C PRO A 91 1.32 4.17 16.21
N PRO A 92 1.86 4.73 17.33
CA PRO A 92 1.48 4.34 18.69
C PRO A 92 -0.01 4.39 19.00
N ASP A 93 -0.75 5.32 18.38
CA ASP A 93 -2.19 5.52 18.60
C ASP A 93 -3.06 4.47 17.91
N TYR A 94 -2.46 3.57 17.11
CA TYR A 94 -3.19 2.61 16.29
C TYR A 94 -2.69 1.18 16.48
N SER A 95 -3.61 0.25 16.28
CA SER A 95 -3.36 -1.20 16.31
C SER A 95 -3.99 -1.86 15.07
N TRP A 96 -3.70 -3.14 14.86
CA TRP A 96 -4.34 -3.92 13.80
C TRP A 96 -5.87 -4.05 13.96
N LYS A 97 -6.42 -3.69 15.14
CA LYS A 97 -7.88 -3.58 15.36
C LYS A 97 -8.42 -2.20 15.01
N THR A 98 -7.59 -1.15 15.08
CA THR A 98 -8.01 0.26 14.93
C THR A 98 -7.39 0.95 13.71
N TYR A 99 -6.56 0.27 12.90
CA TYR A 99 -5.90 0.86 11.72
C TYR A 99 -6.89 1.44 10.68
N GLY A 100 -8.16 1.04 10.73
CA GLY A 100 -9.20 1.68 9.94
C GLY A 100 -9.34 3.17 10.23
N GLN A 101 -9.20 3.58 11.50
CA GLN A 101 -9.23 4.99 11.91
C GLN A 101 -7.98 5.75 11.41
N MET A 102 -6.81 5.09 11.41
CA MET A 102 -5.58 5.62 10.80
C MET A 102 -5.79 5.89 9.30
N ASN A 103 -6.41 4.96 8.58
CA ASN A 103 -6.71 5.15 7.17
C ASN A 103 -7.67 6.34 6.92
N VAL A 104 -8.62 6.58 7.82
CA VAL A 104 -9.48 7.77 7.77
C VAL A 104 -8.66 9.04 8.03
N MET A 105 -7.71 9.02 8.95
CA MET A 105 -6.81 10.14 9.21
C MET A 105 -5.95 10.45 7.97
N PHE A 106 -5.36 9.44 7.31
CA PHE A 106 -4.65 9.60 6.05
C PHE A 106 -5.54 10.23 4.97
N TRP A 107 -6.73 9.70 4.77
CA TRP A 107 -7.70 10.23 3.83
C TRP A 107 -8.04 11.70 4.11
N LYS A 108 -8.32 12.08 5.36
CA LYS A 108 -8.61 13.47 5.76
C LYS A 108 -7.44 14.42 5.47
N ARG A 109 -6.21 13.99 5.75
CA ARG A 109 -4.98 14.78 5.56
C ARG A 109 -4.81 15.23 4.11
N HIS A 110 -5.21 14.40 3.17
CA HIS A 110 -4.95 14.59 1.75
C HIS A 110 -6.15 15.10 0.93
N GLN A 111 -7.19 15.64 1.58
CA GLN A 111 -8.37 16.12 0.84
C GLN A 111 -8.08 17.28 -0.11
N LYS A 112 -6.99 18.02 0.10
CA LYS A 112 -6.53 19.12 -0.78
C LYS A 112 -5.42 18.71 -1.74
N THR A 113 -4.95 17.46 -1.69
CA THR A 113 -3.90 16.95 -2.60
C THR A 113 -4.52 16.73 -3.99
N SER A 114 -3.86 17.21 -5.04
CA SER A 114 -4.29 16.94 -6.42
C SER A 114 -4.02 15.49 -6.83
N LEU A 115 -4.66 15.02 -7.90
CA LEU A 115 -4.38 13.70 -8.47
C LEU A 115 -2.94 13.61 -8.96
N GLU A 116 -2.43 14.63 -9.62
CA GLU A 116 -1.05 14.66 -10.13
C GLU A 116 -0.04 14.59 -8.99
N THR A 117 -0.24 15.39 -7.93
CA THR A 117 0.60 15.29 -6.73
C THR A 117 0.53 13.89 -6.09
N ALA A 118 -0.65 13.27 -6.05
CA ALA A 118 -0.78 11.90 -5.52
C ALA A 118 -0.02 10.86 -6.37
N LYS A 119 -0.01 11.01 -7.71
CA LYS A 119 0.77 10.19 -8.64
C LYS A 119 2.28 10.35 -8.38
N GLU A 120 2.75 11.58 -8.24
CA GLU A 120 4.15 11.90 -7.94
C GLU A 120 4.61 11.31 -6.60
N LEU A 121 3.83 11.52 -5.53
CA LEU A 121 4.11 10.98 -4.19
C LEU A 121 4.19 9.46 -4.20
N LEU A 122 3.26 8.80 -4.89
CA LEU A 122 3.27 7.34 -5.02
C LEU A 122 4.49 6.86 -5.83
N ALA A 123 4.85 7.54 -6.93
CA ALA A 123 6.00 7.17 -7.74
C ALA A 123 7.31 7.27 -6.94
N GLN A 124 7.50 8.37 -6.21
CA GLN A 124 8.68 8.58 -5.37
C GLN A 124 8.76 7.53 -4.24
N SER A 125 7.65 7.27 -3.56
CA SER A 125 7.61 6.30 -2.46
C SER A 125 7.78 4.86 -2.97
N HIS A 126 7.22 4.51 -4.12
CA HIS A 126 7.47 3.21 -4.78
C HIS A 126 8.96 3.02 -5.05
N ALA A 127 9.61 3.99 -5.71
CA ALA A 127 11.04 3.92 -5.99
C ALA A 127 11.88 3.78 -4.71
N ALA A 128 11.51 4.50 -3.63
CA ALA A 128 12.18 4.40 -2.34
C ALA A 128 12.01 3.01 -1.70
N VAL A 129 10.80 2.43 -1.74
CA VAL A 129 10.54 1.07 -1.23
C VAL A 129 11.31 0.03 -2.04
N MET A 130 11.34 0.14 -3.38
CA MET A 130 12.13 -0.75 -4.24
C MET A 130 13.63 -0.67 -3.92
N LYS A 131 14.16 0.53 -3.70
CA LYS A 131 15.55 0.74 -3.26
C LYS A 131 15.81 0.14 -1.88
N LEU A 132 14.84 0.21 -0.98
CA LEU A 132 14.95 -0.37 0.35
C LEU A 132 14.97 -1.90 0.30
N ILE A 133 14.09 -2.56 -0.46
CA ILE A 133 14.07 -4.02 -0.65
C ILE A 133 15.43 -4.53 -1.12
N LYS A 134 16.07 -3.84 -2.08
CA LYS A 134 17.38 -4.23 -2.65
C LYS A 134 18.50 -4.31 -1.61
N LYS A 135 18.39 -3.63 -0.46
CA LYS A 135 19.39 -3.63 0.60
C LYS A 135 19.43 -4.92 1.42
N TYR A 136 18.41 -5.75 1.35
CA TYR A 136 18.27 -6.98 2.12
C TYR A 136 18.62 -8.20 1.29
N SER A 137 19.13 -9.24 1.94
CA SER A 137 19.28 -10.59 1.38
C SER A 137 17.94 -11.34 1.39
N ASP A 138 17.86 -12.46 0.67
CA ASP A 138 16.70 -13.36 0.74
C ASP A 138 16.47 -13.88 2.17
N GLN A 139 17.53 -14.22 2.88
CA GLN A 139 17.46 -14.70 4.26
C GLN A 139 16.84 -13.63 5.17
N GLU A 140 17.28 -12.38 5.09
CA GLU A 140 16.73 -11.26 5.86
C GLU A 140 15.26 -11.00 5.55
N LEU A 141 14.86 -11.15 4.28
CA LEU A 141 13.48 -10.89 3.85
C LEU A 141 12.53 -12.03 4.20
N PHE A 142 12.96 -13.29 4.06
CA PHE A 142 12.01 -14.41 4.08
C PHE A 142 12.15 -15.38 5.26
N THR A 143 13.19 -15.23 6.10
CA THR A 143 13.27 -15.96 7.35
C THR A 143 12.36 -15.31 8.40
N LYS A 144 11.41 -16.07 8.94
CA LYS A 144 10.53 -15.59 10.02
C LYS A 144 11.36 -15.30 11.27
N GLY A 145 11.10 -14.14 11.88
CA GLY A 145 11.78 -13.75 13.12
C GLY A 145 13.28 -13.44 12.94
N TYR A 146 13.77 -13.29 11.70
CA TYR A 146 15.17 -12.90 11.47
C TYR A 146 15.49 -11.58 12.18
N PHE A 147 14.62 -10.60 12.03
CA PHE A 147 14.68 -9.37 12.82
C PHE A 147 13.74 -9.48 14.02
N LEU A 148 14.24 -9.22 15.23
CA LEU A 148 13.44 -9.29 16.47
C LEU A 148 12.21 -8.35 16.44
N TRP A 149 12.33 -7.23 15.76
CA TRP A 149 11.27 -6.23 15.63
C TRP A 149 10.16 -6.61 14.65
N THR A 150 10.33 -7.64 13.82
CA THR A 150 9.24 -8.17 12.99
C THR A 150 8.36 -9.19 13.73
N GLY A 151 8.69 -9.52 14.97
CA GLY A 151 8.02 -10.58 15.73
C GLY A 151 8.19 -11.94 15.04
N ASN A 152 7.09 -12.68 14.89
CA ASN A 152 7.10 -13.99 14.22
C ASN A 152 6.91 -13.89 12.69
N ALA A 153 6.87 -12.67 12.13
CA ALA A 153 6.72 -12.48 10.70
C ALA A 153 8.08 -12.37 9.99
N ALA A 154 8.10 -12.61 8.70
CA ALA A 154 9.23 -12.30 7.85
C ALA A 154 9.11 -10.84 7.36
N LEU A 155 10.23 -10.08 7.28
CA LEU A 155 10.23 -8.71 6.79
C LEU A 155 9.64 -8.61 5.37
N GLY A 156 9.94 -9.56 4.49
CA GLY A 156 9.39 -9.64 3.14
C GLY A 156 7.85 -9.69 3.11
N SER A 157 7.20 -10.21 4.16
CA SER A 157 5.73 -10.21 4.21
C SER A 157 5.15 -8.81 4.39
N PHE A 158 5.84 -7.90 5.08
CA PHE A 158 5.46 -6.49 5.16
C PHE A 158 5.63 -5.81 3.81
N PHE A 159 6.74 -6.05 3.11
CA PHE A 159 6.94 -5.52 1.76
C PHE A 159 5.89 -6.03 0.77
N VAL A 160 5.59 -7.33 0.74
CA VAL A 160 4.53 -7.90 -0.11
C VAL A 160 3.19 -7.22 0.16
N SER A 161 2.82 -7.08 1.44
CA SER A 161 1.56 -6.45 1.84
C SER A 161 1.48 -5.00 1.38
N ASN A 162 2.58 -4.25 1.50
CA ASN A 162 2.62 -2.81 1.19
C ASN A 162 2.95 -2.49 -0.27
N THR A 163 3.23 -3.49 -1.11
CA THR A 163 3.51 -3.33 -2.55
C THR A 163 2.57 -4.17 -3.39
N SER A 164 3.01 -5.35 -3.84
CA SER A 164 2.29 -6.14 -4.84
C SER A 164 0.84 -6.45 -4.44
N SER A 165 0.58 -6.77 -3.17
CA SER A 165 -0.79 -7.03 -2.70
C SER A 165 -1.65 -5.77 -2.63
N HIS A 166 -1.09 -4.63 -2.16
CA HIS A 166 -1.81 -3.36 -2.14
C HIS A 166 -2.09 -2.83 -3.55
N TYR A 167 -1.14 -2.97 -4.48
CA TYR A 167 -1.39 -2.57 -5.87
C TYR A 167 -2.46 -3.44 -6.53
N ASP A 168 -2.48 -4.75 -6.26
CA ASP A 168 -3.53 -5.65 -6.76
C ASP A 168 -4.91 -5.26 -6.20
N TRP A 169 -4.97 -4.89 -4.91
CA TRP A 169 -6.18 -4.34 -4.30
C TRP A 169 -6.64 -3.05 -5.01
N ALA A 170 -5.74 -2.11 -5.25
CA ALA A 170 -6.04 -0.86 -5.95
C ALA A 170 -6.53 -1.10 -7.38
N ILE A 171 -5.85 -1.99 -8.13
CA ILE A 171 -6.24 -2.41 -9.49
C ILE A 171 -7.68 -2.96 -9.50
N LYS A 172 -8.01 -3.85 -8.55
CA LYS A 172 -9.36 -4.41 -8.42
C LYS A 172 -10.41 -3.33 -8.16
N LYS A 173 -10.08 -2.34 -7.34
CA LYS A 173 -10.95 -1.22 -7.04
C LYS A 173 -11.21 -0.34 -8.26
N LEU A 174 -10.16 0.01 -9.01
CA LEU A 174 -10.29 0.80 -10.23
C LEU A 174 -11.06 0.02 -11.32
N LYS A 175 -10.85 -1.29 -11.46
CA LYS A 175 -11.66 -2.13 -12.37
C LYS A 175 -13.14 -2.09 -12.02
N ALA A 176 -13.48 -2.17 -10.72
CA ALA A 176 -14.86 -2.08 -10.29
C ALA A 176 -15.46 -0.70 -10.58
N HIS A 177 -14.69 0.39 -10.38
CA HIS A 177 -15.13 1.73 -10.73
C HIS A 177 -15.35 1.90 -12.23
N LYS A 178 -14.40 1.46 -13.08
CA LYS A 178 -14.56 1.50 -14.55
C LYS A 178 -15.84 0.81 -15.00
N LYS A 179 -16.14 -0.36 -14.43
CA LYS A 179 -17.38 -1.08 -14.73
C LYS A 179 -18.62 -0.24 -14.39
N ASN A 180 -18.64 0.38 -13.22
CA ASN A 180 -19.77 1.24 -12.80
C ASN A 180 -19.93 2.51 -13.67
N CYS A 181 -18.86 2.97 -14.35
CA CYS A 181 -18.92 4.11 -15.25
C CYS A 181 -19.35 3.73 -16.68
N ALA A 182 -19.30 2.44 -17.03
CA ALA A 182 -19.69 1.94 -18.34
C ALA A 182 -21.20 1.69 -18.46
N ASP A 183 -21.84 1.43 -17.31
CA ASP A 183 -23.28 1.30 -17.18
C ASP A 183 -23.94 2.69 -17.06
#